data_09d67275c341c5a9bbcf6df4c349db95
#
_entry.id   09d67275c341c5a9bbcf6df4c349db95
#
_cell.length_a   1.000
_cell.length_b   1.000
_cell.length_c   1.000
_cell.angle_alpha   90.00
_cell.angle_beta   90.00
_cell.angle_gamma   90.00
#
_symmetry.space_group_name_H-M   'P 1'
#
loop_
_entity.id
_entity.type
_entity.pdbx_description
1 polymer ?
#
loop_
_entity_poly.entity_id
_entity_poly.type
_entity_poly.pdbx_seq_one_letter_code
_entity_poly.pdbx_strand_id
1 'polypeptide(L)'
;EEGSREQVAFYQAMRDQGMADCPDHNNPQSTGVGPLPLNNAEGIRWSASLGYLTPEVRQRSNLEIRGNCDVRRVVVEHGRAVGVEVLGDTGAERLLAGEVIVSAGAIASPHLLMRSGMGPADHLTALGLDVAADLPGMGQNLRCHAQCALTVAVKPPFRNTGAEPPLQMGCRYTAADSPLRNDMFLHPASCATRNGFYDADDVDPIGFFLVSAIYLAAGSGQVRLRSGDPGERPDLDYNFLAESSDLIRMREGVRKLLGLLGHEQYREIVEGPLNIAEADTASDEALDRWMRRVVATSHHVSGTCKMGPDSDPLAAVDQYGRLKGVRNVRVADASIMHDCIRANTNLTTMMIGERIAEFIAGDR
;
A
#
# COMPACT_ATOMS: atom_id res chain seq x y z
N GLU A 1 23.00 -14.92 -9.99
CA GLU A 1 21.99 -15.99 -9.78
C GLU A 1 20.95 -15.85 -10.87
N GLU A 2 20.66 -16.92 -11.60
CA GLU A 2 19.63 -16.92 -12.63
C GLU A 2 18.25 -16.87 -11.92
N GLY A 3 17.45 -15.84 -12.24
CA GLY A 3 16.07 -15.72 -11.74
C GLY A 3 15.16 -16.82 -12.30
N SER A 4 13.93 -16.94 -11.76
CA SER A 4 12.94 -17.87 -12.30
C SER A 4 12.63 -17.55 -13.77
N ARG A 5 12.26 -18.56 -14.55
CA ARG A 5 12.13 -18.44 -16.01
C ARG A 5 11.17 -17.35 -16.47
N GLU A 6 10.04 -17.20 -15.80
CA GLU A 6 9.04 -16.17 -16.10
C GLU A 6 9.56 -14.75 -15.80
N GLN A 7 10.47 -14.60 -14.82
CA GLN A 7 11.10 -13.33 -14.49
C GLN A 7 12.15 -12.96 -15.54
N VAL A 8 12.96 -13.93 -15.96
CA VAL A 8 13.95 -13.76 -17.06
C VAL A 8 13.22 -13.45 -18.37
N ALA A 9 12.15 -14.19 -18.69
CA ALA A 9 11.34 -13.95 -19.87
C ALA A 9 10.74 -12.52 -19.87
N PHE A 10 10.28 -12.04 -18.71
CA PHE A 10 9.80 -10.67 -18.58
C PHE A 10 10.90 -9.65 -18.92
N TYR A 11 12.06 -9.81 -18.32
CA TYR A 11 13.19 -8.89 -18.58
C TYR A 11 13.54 -8.85 -20.07
N GLN A 12 13.74 -10.00 -20.72
CA GLN A 12 14.09 -10.07 -22.14
C GLN A 12 13.00 -9.46 -23.02
N ALA A 13 11.75 -9.86 -22.83
CA ALA A 13 10.63 -9.35 -23.63
C ALA A 13 10.44 -7.83 -23.49
N MET A 14 10.65 -7.26 -22.29
CA MET A 14 10.59 -5.82 -22.09
C MET A 14 11.79 -5.10 -22.73
N ARG A 15 12.98 -5.69 -22.69
CA ARG A 15 14.17 -5.16 -23.40
C ARG A 15 13.94 -5.13 -24.91
N ASP A 16 13.38 -6.19 -25.47
CA ASP A 16 13.11 -6.31 -26.92
C ASP A 16 11.99 -5.34 -27.36
N GLN A 17 11.10 -4.94 -26.46
CA GLN A 17 10.15 -3.85 -26.67
C GLN A 17 10.76 -2.45 -26.50
N GLY A 18 12.07 -2.33 -26.32
CA GLY A 18 12.79 -1.06 -26.24
C GLY A 18 12.84 -0.43 -24.83
N MET A 19 12.43 -1.14 -23.78
CA MET A 19 12.61 -0.64 -22.43
C MET A 19 14.08 -0.58 -22.05
N ALA A 20 14.53 0.54 -21.47
CA ALA A 20 15.89 0.72 -21.00
C ALA A 20 16.21 -0.29 -19.88
N ASP A 21 17.49 -0.62 -19.72
CA ASP A 21 17.94 -1.36 -18.53
C ASP A 21 17.86 -0.46 -17.29
N CYS A 22 17.36 -1.02 -16.18
CA CYS A 22 17.19 -0.32 -14.91
C CYS A 22 17.84 -1.13 -13.79
N PRO A 23 19.14 -0.95 -13.53
CA PRO A 23 19.87 -1.76 -12.57
C PRO A 23 19.47 -1.49 -11.12
N ASP A 24 18.85 -0.35 -10.83
CA ASP A 24 18.41 0.02 -9.48
C ASP A 24 17.11 0.84 -9.52
N HIS A 25 16.01 0.21 -9.12
CA HIS A 25 14.69 0.86 -9.02
C HIS A 25 14.60 1.88 -7.86
N ASN A 26 15.53 1.90 -6.92
CA ASN A 26 15.59 2.92 -5.86
C ASN A 26 16.27 4.22 -6.33
N ASN A 27 16.94 4.22 -7.47
CA ASN A 27 17.46 5.45 -8.03
C ASN A 27 16.31 6.39 -8.42
N PRO A 28 16.30 7.66 -7.98
CA PRO A 28 15.25 8.63 -8.33
C PRO A 28 15.05 8.85 -9.84
N GLN A 29 16.07 8.57 -10.63
CA GLN A 29 16.03 8.70 -12.09
C GLN A 29 15.69 7.39 -12.82
N SER A 30 15.45 6.29 -12.08
CA SER A 30 15.18 4.98 -12.64
C SER A 30 13.98 4.97 -13.58
N THR A 31 14.16 4.38 -14.76
CA THR A 31 13.11 4.11 -15.76
C THR A 31 13.56 2.88 -16.53
N GLY A 32 12.65 1.97 -16.84
CA GLY A 32 12.96 0.76 -17.57
C GLY A 32 12.74 -0.51 -16.76
N VAL A 33 13.32 -1.63 -17.24
CA VAL A 33 13.16 -2.96 -16.67
C VAL A 33 14.45 -3.42 -15.99
N GLY A 34 14.32 -4.03 -14.82
CA GLY A 34 15.48 -4.53 -14.06
C GLY A 34 15.09 -5.22 -12.75
N PRO A 35 16.10 -5.63 -11.97
CA PRO A 35 15.89 -6.33 -10.72
C PRO A 35 15.22 -5.44 -9.67
N LEU A 36 14.33 -6.03 -8.88
CA LEU A 36 13.73 -5.38 -7.73
C LEU A 36 14.63 -5.53 -6.51
N PRO A 37 14.92 -4.44 -5.79
CA PRO A 37 15.60 -4.53 -4.51
C PRO A 37 14.67 -5.19 -3.49
N LEU A 38 15.09 -6.29 -2.92
CA LEU A 38 14.32 -7.04 -1.95
C LEU A 38 14.88 -6.85 -0.54
N ASN A 39 13.98 -6.67 0.42
CA ASN A 39 14.31 -6.65 1.85
C ASN A 39 14.43 -8.09 2.39
N ASN A 40 15.33 -8.87 1.79
CA ASN A 40 15.47 -10.31 1.98
C ASN A 40 16.96 -10.67 1.99
N ALA A 41 17.56 -10.65 3.17
CA ALA A 41 18.96 -11.08 3.34
C ALA A 41 18.99 -12.54 3.79
N GLU A 42 19.77 -13.38 3.10
CA GLU A 42 19.95 -14.80 3.42
C GLU A 42 18.61 -15.60 3.49
N GLY A 43 17.66 -15.25 2.64
CA GLY A 43 16.32 -15.86 2.62
C GLY A 43 15.38 -15.38 3.73
N ILE A 44 15.82 -14.46 4.60
CA ILE A 44 15.02 -13.91 5.70
C ILE A 44 14.49 -12.54 5.30
N ARG A 45 13.16 -12.37 5.32
CA ARG A 45 12.54 -11.06 5.15
C ARG A 45 12.81 -10.20 6.39
N TRP A 46 13.61 -9.15 6.22
CA TRP A 46 13.87 -8.18 7.28
C TRP A 46 12.64 -7.28 7.48
N SER A 47 11.96 -7.50 8.60
CA SER A 47 10.86 -6.66 9.05
C SER A 47 11.36 -5.49 9.90
N ALA A 48 10.51 -4.47 10.12
CA ALA A 48 10.78 -3.40 11.08
C ALA A 48 11.07 -3.96 12.49
N SER A 49 10.39 -5.05 12.88
CA SER A 49 10.66 -5.72 14.15
C SER A 49 12.10 -6.27 14.24
N LEU A 50 12.60 -6.91 13.17
CA LEU A 50 13.98 -7.42 13.14
C LEU A 50 15.01 -6.29 13.07
N GLY A 51 14.70 -5.22 12.32
CA GLY A 51 15.63 -4.11 12.12
C GLY A 51 15.73 -3.15 13.32
N TYR A 52 14.61 -2.89 14.01
CA TYR A 52 14.55 -1.88 15.07
C TYR A 52 14.39 -2.45 16.48
N LEU A 53 13.67 -3.57 16.65
CA LEU A 53 13.44 -4.18 17.96
C LEU A 53 14.42 -5.35 18.22
N THR A 54 15.73 -5.05 18.12
CA THR A 54 16.77 -6.04 18.42
C THR A 54 16.70 -6.50 19.89
N PRO A 55 17.33 -7.63 20.25
CA PRO A 55 17.38 -8.07 21.66
C PRO A 55 17.86 -6.99 22.64
N GLU A 56 18.84 -6.19 22.23
CA GLU A 56 19.40 -5.11 23.05
C GLU A 56 18.39 -3.96 23.23
N VAL A 57 17.65 -3.60 22.16
CA VAL A 57 16.60 -2.56 22.22
C VAL A 57 15.47 -3.01 23.12
N ARG A 58 15.05 -4.28 23.04
CA ARG A 58 13.98 -4.85 23.87
C ARG A 58 14.32 -4.90 25.36
N GLN A 59 15.62 -4.89 25.72
CA GLN A 59 16.08 -4.91 27.11
C GLN A 59 16.20 -3.51 27.73
N ARG A 60 15.94 -2.44 27.00
CA ARG A 60 16.02 -1.07 27.52
C ARG A 60 14.99 -0.86 28.64
N SER A 61 15.40 -0.34 29.77
CA SER A 61 14.54 -0.07 30.93
C SER A 61 13.48 1.02 30.68
N ASN A 62 13.70 1.85 29.66
CA ASN A 62 12.77 2.92 29.25
C ASN A 62 11.84 2.51 28.09
N LEU A 63 11.81 1.22 27.72
CA LEU A 63 10.94 0.69 26.67
C LEU A 63 10.07 -0.43 27.24
N GLU A 64 8.77 -0.30 27.13
CA GLU A 64 7.81 -1.34 27.41
C GLU A 64 7.05 -1.68 26.11
N ILE A 65 6.97 -2.97 25.77
CA ILE A 65 6.25 -3.47 24.60
C ILE A 65 5.12 -4.36 25.10
N ARG A 66 3.88 -3.96 24.86
CA ARG A 66 2.68 -4.72 25.22
C ARG A 66 2.05 -5.32 23.98
N GLY A 67 2.07 -6.64 23.87
CA GLY A 67 1.29 -7.40 22.90
C GLY A 67 -0.15 -7.59 23.36
N ASN A 68 -1.01 -8.12 22.48
CA ASN A 68 -2.44 -8.41 22.77
C ASN A 68 -3.19 -7.23 23.42
N CYS A 69 -2.88 -6.01 22.99
CA CYS A 69 -3.37 -4.78 23.59
C CYS A 69 -4.08 -3.96 22.50
N ASP A 70 -5.41 -4.04 22.45
CA ASP A 70 -6.22 -3.34 21.46
C ASP A 70 -6.55 -1.92 21.95
N VAL A 71 -6.05 -0.92 21.22
CA VAL A 71 -6.32 0.48 21.54
C VAL A 71 -7.72 0.87 21.07
N ARG A 72 -8.60 1.10 22.03
CA ARG A 72 -10.01 1.42 21.79
C ARG A 72 -10.23 2.86 21.39
N ARG A 73 -9.57 3.80 22.06
CA ARG A 73 -9.59 5.23 21.72
C ARG A 73 -8.42 6.00 22.32
N VAL A 74 -8.13 7.15 21.74
CA VAL A 74 -7.31 8.20 22.34
C VAL A 74 -8.21 9.03 23.27
N VAL A 75 -7.76 9.25 24.50
CA VAL A 75 -8.52 10.02 25.49
C VAL A 75 -8.14 11.48 25.39
N VAL A 76 -9.13 12.33 25.08
CA VAL A 76 -8.96 13.78 24.91
C VAL A 76 -9.68 14.50 26.06
N GLU A 77 -8.96 15.39 26.76
CA GLU A 77 -9.50 16.28 27.80
C GLU A 77 -9.06 17.72 27.53
N HIS A 78 -9.97 18.63 27.50
CA HIS A 78 -9.72 20.07 27.27
C HIS A 78 -8.85 20.34 26.01
N GLY A 79 -9.15 19.64 24.90
CA GLY A 79 -8.40 19.79 23.64
C GLY A 79 -6.97 19.25 23.66
N ARG A 80 -6.68 18.30 24.53
CA ARG A 80 -5.37 17.67 24.70
C ARG A 80 -5.54 16.17 24.91
N ALA A 81 -4.75 15.35 24.23
CA ALA A 81 -4.64 13.94 24.54
C ALA A 81 -3.92 13.74 25.89
N VAL A 82 -4.47 12.88 26.71
CA VAL A 82 -3.94 12.56 28.04
C VAL A 82 -3.59 11.08 28.17
N GLY A 83 -3.85 10.27 27.15
CA GLY A 83 -3.55 8.84 27.11
C GLY A 83 -4.43 8.08 26.13
N VAL A 84 -4.53 6.78 26.35
CA VAL A 84 -5.34 5.86 25.54
C VAL A 84 -6.15 4.93 26.44
N GLU A 85 -7.31 4.49 25.95
CA GLU A 85 -8.04 3.34 26.49
C GLU A 85 -7.71 2.11 25.68
N VAL A 86 -7.35 1.04 26.37
CA VAL A 86 -6.93 -0.23 25.78
C VAL A 86 -7.75 -1.38 26.35
N LEU A 87 -7.92 -2.41 25.55
CA LEU A 87 -8.43 -3.71 25.97
C LEU A 87 -7.30 -4.73 25.82
N GLY A 88 -6.79 -5.20 26.96
CA GLY A 88 -5.79 -6.24 27.01
C GLY A 88 -6.31 -7.54 27.58
N ASP A 89 -5.41 -8.49 27.85
CA ASP A 89 -5.76 -9.82 28.40
C ASP A 89 -6.40 -9.73 29.79
N THR A 90 -6.10 -8.67 30.56
CA THR A 90 -6.65 -8.41 31.91
C THR A 90 -7.90 -7.53 31.94
N GLY A 91 -8.41 -7.14 30.75
CA GLY A 91 -9.59 -6.28 30.61
C GLY A 91 -9.25 -4.88 30.11
N ALA A 92 -10.21 -3.96 30.28
CA ALA A 92 -10.07 -2.58 29.84
C ALA A 92 -9.25 -1.77 30.88
N GLU A 93 -8.29 -0.98 30.43
CA GLU A 93 -7.51 -0.05 31.25
C GLU A 93 -7.30 1.28 30.52
N ARG A 94 -6.99 2.33 31.29
CA ARG A 94 -6.58 3.63 30.78
C ARG A 94 -5.10 3.86 31.06
N LEU A 95 -4.32 4.05 30.00
CA LEU A 95 -2.91 4.36 30.07
C LEU A 95 -2.69 5.86 29.88
N LEU A 96 -2.15 6.54 30.89
CA LEU A 96 -1.85 7.96 30.81
C LEU A 96 -0.54 8.19 30.08
N ALA A 97 -0.47 9.26 29.28
CA ALA A 97 0.72 9.62 28.52
C ALA A 97 0.86 11.14 28.38
N GLY A 98 2.08 11.63 28.32
CA GLY A 98 2.40 13.02 27.99
C GLY A 98 2.12 13.35 26.51
N GLU A 99 2.30 12.38 25.63
CA GLU A 99 2.02 12.47 24.20
C GLU A 99 1.61 11.08 23.66
N VAL A 100 0.70 11.04 22.72
CA VAL A 100 0.23 9.83 22.02
C VAL A 100 0.73 9.86 20.58
N ILE A 101 1.47 8.82 20.17
CA ILE A 101 1.94 8.66 18.80
C ILE A 101 1.13 7.54 18.14
N VAL A 102 0.32 7.87 17.15
CA VAL A 102 -0.49 6.91 16.42
C VAL A 102 0.30 6.40 15.21
N SER A 103 0.52 5.09 15.15
CA SER A 103 1.25 4.40 14.08
C SER A 103 0.53 3.12 13.68
N ALA A 104 -0.81 3.18 13.60
CA ALA A 104 -1.65 2.01 13.31
C ALA A 104 -1.83 1.74 11.81
N GLY A 105 -1.18 2.52 10.95
CA GLY A 105 -1.23 2.41 9.49
C GLY A 105 -2.40 3.17 8.86
N ALA A 106 -2.37 3.30 7.54
CA ALA A 106 -3.26 4.21 6.80
C ALA A 106 -4.76 3.84 6.83
N ILE A 107 -5.13 2.69 7.36
CA ILE A 107 -6.53 2.31 7.59
C ILE A 107 -6.90 2.51 9.06
N ALA A 108 -6.09 2.00 9.98
CA ALA A 108 -6.45 1.97 11.38
C ALA A 108 -6.16 3.29 12.11
N SER A 109 -5.19 4.10 11.66
CA SER A 109 -4.91 5.41 12.26
C SER A 109 -6.09 6.38 12.12
N PRO A 110 -6.63 6.68 10.91
CA PRO A 110 -7.83 7.50 10.80
C PRO A 110 -9.05 6.87 11.47
N HIS A 111 -9.19 5.55 11.43
CA HIS A 111 -10.27 4.82 12.09
C HIS A 111 -10.26 5.03 13.61
N LEU A 112 -9.10 4.88 14.27
CA LEU A 112 -8.91 5.13 15.69
C LEU A 112 -9.17 6.60 16.04
N LEU A 113 -8.63 7.54 15.26
CA LEU A 113 -8.76 8.97 15.53
C LEU A 113 -10.22 9.44 15.37
N MET A 114 -10.92 9.00 14.34
CA MET A 114 -12.35 9.30 14.16
C MET A 114 -13.21 8.74 15.30
N ARG A 115 -12.99 7.50 15.73
CA ARG A 115 -13.70 6.93 16.90
C ARG A 115 -13.37 7.66 18.22
N SER A 116 -12.26 8.37 18.25
CA SER A 116 -11.86 9.20 19.37
C SER A 116 -12.38 10.65 19.27
N GLY A 117 -13.29 10.93 18.34
CA GLY A 117 -13.89 12.25 18.15
C GLY A 117 -13.06 13.23 17.31
N MET A 118 -12.00 12.76 16.64
CA MET A 118 -11.11 13.59 15.81
C MET A 118 -11.31 13.26 14.33
N GLY A 119 -12.24 13.95 13.67
CA GLY A 119 -12.63 13.68 12.29
C GLY A 119 -13.72 14.61 11.77
N PRO A 120 -14.34 14.35 10.61
CA PRO A 120 -15.37 15.19 10.03
C PRO A 120 -16.59 15.30 10.98
N ALA A 121 -16.87 16.51 11.48
CA ALA A 121 -17.86 16.73 12.55
C ALA A 121 -19.25 16.22 12.19
N ASP A 122 -19.73 16.48 10.96
CA ASP A 122 -21.06 16.02 10.51
C ASP A 122 -21.17 14.50 10.51
N HIS A 123 -20.10 13.81 10.05
CA HIS A 123 -20.07 12.35 10.02
C HIS A 123 -20.04 11.73 11.42
N LEU A 124 -19.22 12.28 12.32
CA LEU A 124 -19.13 11.79 13.70
C LEU A 124 -20.43 12.01 14.45
N THR A 125 -21.04 13.21 14.29
CA THR A 125 -22.34 13.54 14.91
C THR A 125 -23.45 12.61 14.41
N ALA A 126 -23.48 12.30 13.11
CA ALA A 126 -24.46 11.37 12.54
C ALA A 126 -24.34 9.94 13.11
N LEU A 127 -23.17 9.56 13.60
CA LEU A 127 -22.92 8.29 14.29
C LEU A 127 -23.09 8.36 15.82
N GLY A 128 -23.51 9.52 16.36
CA GLY A 128 -23.68 9.72 17.80
C GLY A 128 -22.37 9.84 18.58
N LEU A 129 -21.28 10.21 17.91
CA LEU A 129 -19.97 10.40 18.53
C LEU A 129 -19.75 11.87 18.89
N ASP A 130 -19.13 12.12 20.05
CA ASP A 130 -18.70 13.44 20.45
C ASP A 130 -17.55 13.93 19.56
N VAL A 131 -17.56 15.22 19.18
CA VAL A 131 -16.53 15.83 18.35
C VAL A 131 -15.51 16.53 19.25
N ALA A 132 -14.30 15.99 19.30
CA ALA A 132 -13.15 16.60 19.99
C ALA A 132 -12.39 17.59 19.08
N ALA A 133 -12.35 17.32 17.78
CA ALA A 133 -11.82 18.22 16.75
C ALA A 133 -12.49 17.94 15.40
N ASP A 134 -12.93 19.00 14.73
CA ASP A 134 -13.43 18.93 13.35
C ASP A 134 -12.26 18.88 12.38
N LEU A 135 -12.07 17.73 11.75
CA LEU A 135 -11.00 17.46 10.79
C LEU A 135 -11.60 16.87 9.51
N PRO A 136 -12.09 17.74 8.58
CA PRO A 136 -12.78 17.29 7.36
C PRO A 136 -11.95 16.33 6.49
N GLY A 137 -10.62 16.46 6.51
CA GLY A 137 -9.70 15.62 5.76
C GLY A 137 -9.39 14.27 6.39
N MET A 138 -9.80 14.01 7.64
CA MET A 138 -9.56 12.73 8.29
C MET A 138 -10.30 11.61 7.57
N GLY A 139 -9.56 10.58 7.16
CA GLY A 139 -10.08 9.46 6.37
C GLY A 139 -10.26 9.77 4.87
N GLN A 140 -10.15 11.03 4.43
CA GLN A 140 -10.14 11.40 3.02
C GLN A 140 -8.78 11.13 2.37
N ASN A 141 -8.68 11.27 1.04
CA ASN A 141 -7.44 11.10 0.30
C ASN A 141 -6.81 9.71 0.49
N LEU A 142 -7.63 8.66 0.59
CA LEU A 142 -7.11 7.30 0.56
C LEU A 142 -6.41 7.06 -0.76
N ARG A 143 -5.10 6.91 -0.70
CA ARG A 143 -4.23 6.62 -1.84
C ARG A 143 -3.81 5.15 -1.81
N CYS A 144 -3.73 4.54 -2.97
CA CYS A 144 -3.16 3.21 -3.15
C CYS A 144 -2.78 3.02 -4.62
N HIS A 145 -1.86 2.11 -4.89
CA HIS A 145 -1.56 1.68 -6.24
C HIS A 145 -2.65 0.68 -6.69
N ALA A 146 -3.51 1.12 -7.61
CA ALA A 146 -4.45 0.23 -8.28
C ALA A 146 -3.70 -0.74 -9.18
N GLN A 147 -4.03 -2.02 -9.14
CA GLN A 147 -3.41 -3.02 -10.01
C GLN A 147 -4.43 -3.94 -10.67
N CYS A 148 -4.13 -4.37 -11.90
CA CYS A 148 -4.81 -5.44 -12.60
C CYS A 148 -3.80 -6.56 -12.88
N ALA A 149 -4.16 -7.80 -12.57
CA ALA A 149 -3.30 -8.96 -12.77
C ALA A 149 -3.89 -9.92 -13.81
N LEU A 150 -3.07 -10.31 -14.77
CA LEU A 150 -3.31 -11.47 -15.63
C LEU A 150 -2.79 -12.71 -14.92
N THR A 151 -3.64 -13.69 -14.69
CA THR A 151 -3.21 -15.03 -14.22
C THR A 151 -2.82 -15.85 -15.44
N VAL A 152 -1.58 -16.31 -15.49
CA VAL A 152 -1.01 -17.02 -16.64
C VAL A 152 -0.65 -18.45 -16.24
N ALA A 153 -1.25 -19.42 -16.91
CA ALA A 153 -0.91 -20.84 -16.72
C ALA A 153 0.44 -21.17 -17.37
N VAL A 154 1.24 -21.98 -16.66
CA VAL A 154 2.57 -22.42 -17.09
C VAL A 154 2.58 -23.90 -17.38
N LYS A 155 3.22 -24.29 -18.48
CA LYS A 155 3.41 -25.72 -18.84
C LYS A 155 4.11 -26.47 -17.72
N PRO A 156 3.70 -27.70 -17.37
CA PRO A 156 4.16 -28.42 -16.19
C PRO A 156 5.68 -28.45 -15.97
N PRO A 157 6.57 -28.61 -16.99
CA PRO A 157 8.00 -28.65 -16.79
C PRO A 157 8.62 -27.35 -16.28
N PHE A 158 7.88 -26.21 -16.39
CA PHE A 158 8.37 -24.87 -16.05
C PHE A 158 7.69 -24.28 -14.83
N ARG A 159 6.83 -25.04 -14.13
CA ARG A 159 6.14 -24.56 -12.93
C ARG A 159 7.13 -24.29 -11.81
N ASN A 160 7.01 -23.10 -11.22
CA ASN A 160 7.82 -22.69 -10.08
C ASN A 160 7.36 -23.45 -8.82
N THR A 161 8.28 -23.94 -8.03
CA THR A 161 8.03 -24.70 -6.79
C THR A 161 7.87 -23.82 -5.55
N GLY A 162 7.98 -22.48 -5.69
CA GLY A 162 7.88 -21.56 -4.57
C GLY A 162 9.16 -21.38 -3.74
N ALA A 163 10.27 -22.00 -4.15
CA ALA A 163 11.55 -21.86 -3.45
C ALA A 163 12.23 -20.49 -3.67
N GLU A 164 11.88 -19.79 -4.74
CA GLU A 164 12.45 -18.51 -5.10
C GLU A 164 11.53 -17.35 -4.72
N PRO A 165 12.09 -16.11 -4.48
CA PRO A 165 11.26 -14.93 -4.24
C PRO A 165 10.24 -14.72 -5.37
N PRO A 166 8.97 -14.46 -5.06
CA PRO A 166 7.94 -14.32 -6.08
C PRO A 166 8.08 -13.06 -6.93
N LEU A 167 8.77 -12.05 -6.44
CA LEU A 167 9.01 -10.77 -7.11
C LEU A 167 10.50 -10.58 -7.30
N GLN A 168 10.99 -10.57 -8.55
CA GLN A 168 12.41 -10.42 -8.85
C GLN A 168 12.67 -9.30 -9.84
N MET A 169 11.80 -9.11 -10.83
CA MET A 169 11.91 -8.13 -11.89
C MET A 169 10.74 -7.15 -11.89
N GLY A 170 11.00 -5.93 -12.31
CA GLY A 170 9.96 -4.92 -12.52
C GLY A 170 10.32 -4.00 -13.68
N CYS A 171 9.32 -3.35 -14.25
CA CYS A 171 9.47 -2.33 -15.27
C CYS A 171 8.72 -1.07 -14.88
N ARG A 172 9.44 0.03 -14.76
CA ARG A 172 8.89 1.35 -14.50
C ARG A 172 8.89 2.17 -15.78
N TYR A 173 7.75 2.75 -16.14
CA TYR A 173 7.64 3.57 -17.34
C TYR A 173 6.61 4.68 -17.16
N THR A 174 6.61 5.65 -18.07
CA THR A 174 5.59 6.68 -18.19
C THR A 174 4.58 6.23 -19.24
N ALA A 175 3.29 6.23 -18.89
CA ALA A 175 2.22 5.94 -19.85
C ALA A 175 2.20 6.97 -20.99
N ALA A 176 1.70 6.58 -22.16
CA ALA A 176 1.55 7.47 -23.27
C ALA A 176 0.68 8.70 -22.86
N ASP A 177 1.11 9.87 -23.29
CA ASP A 177 0.43 11.16 -23.01
C ASP A 177 0.29 11.51 -21.51
N SER A 178 0.94 10.77 -20.61
CA SER A 178 0.95 11.12 -19.19
C SER A 178 1.97 12.22 -18.89
N PRO A 179 1.59 13.28 -18.18
CA PRO A 179 2.54 14.29 -17.69
C PRO A 179 3.35 13.81 -16.48
N LEU A 180 3.00 12.65 -15.92
CA LEU A 180 3.57 12.12 -14.69
C LEU A 180 4.65 11.08 -15.01
N ARG A 181 5.92 11.47 -14.85
CA ARG A 181 7.04 10.56 -15.10
C ARG A 181 6.95 9.31 -14.23
N ASN A 182 7.13 8.11 -14.85
CA ASN A 182 7.18 6.82 -14.16
C ASN A 182 5.92 6.54 -13.32
N ASP A 183 4.78 6.83 -13.85
CA ASP A 183 3.48 6.66 -13.22
C ASP A 183 2.93 5.23 -13.31
N MET A 184 3.56 4.37 -14.11
CA MET A 184 3.18 2.97 -14.31
C MET A 184 4.29 2.01 -13.87
N PHE A 185 3.85 0.86 -13.37
CA PHE A 185 4.74 -0.22 -12.98
C PHE A 185 4.19 -1.58 -13.45
N LEU A 186 5.03 -2.35 -14.14
CA LEU A 186 4.70 -3.71 -14.59
C LEU A 186 5.66 -4.69 -13.91
N HIS A 187 5.15 -5.83 -13.49
CA HIS A 187 6.01 -6.89 -12.94
C HIS A 187 5.36 -8.26 -13.06
N PRO A 188 6.13 -9.33 -13.21
CA PRO A 188 5.66 -10.67 -12.95
C PRO A 188 5.64 -10.93 -11.45
N ALA A 189 4.77 -11.83 -11.00
CA ALA A 189 4.79 -12.40 -9.66
C ALA A 189 4.64 -13.92 -9.77
N SER A 190 5.66 -14.64 -9.37
CA SER A 190 5.71 -16.10 -9.42
C SER A 190 4.69 -16.74 -8.47
N CYS A 191 4.38 -18.02 -8.67
CA CYS A 191 3.51 -18.80 -7.79
C CYS A 191 2.05 -18.31 -7.74
N ALA A 192 1.43 -18.08 -8.93
CA ALA A 192 -0.01 -17.87 -8.99
C ALA A 192 -0.75 -19.18 -8.67
N THR A 193 -1.78 -19.09 -7.82
CA THR A 193 -2.70 -20.16 -7.51
C THR A 193 -4.05 -19.98 -8.22
N ARG A 194 -4.92 -21.00 -8.17
CA ARG A 194 -6.29 -20.88 -8.74
C ARG A 194 -7.15 -19.84 -7.98
N ASN A 195 -6.82 -19.59 -6.71
CA ASN A 195 -7.61 -18.75 -5.81
C ASN A 195 -7.07 -17.30 -5.70
N GLY A 196 -6.03 -16.95 -6.46
CA GLY A 196 -5.48 -15.59 -6.47
C GLY A 196 -4.02 -15.50 -6.00
N PHE A 197 -3.63 -14.33 -5.49
CA PHE A 197 -2.29 -14.13 -4.95
C PHE A 197 -2.05 -15.04 -3.75
N TYR A 198 -0.98 -15.82 -3.84
CA TYR A 198 -0.36 -16.65 -2.84
C TYR A 198 -1.26 -16.96 -1.63
N ASP A 199 -1.98 -18.03 -1.72
CA ASP A 199 -2.59 -18.68 -0.58
C ASP A 199 -1.58 -19.72 -0.05
N ALA A 200 -1.11 -19.54 1.19
CA ALA A 200 -0.16 -20.45 1.82
C ALA A 200 -0.69 -21.89 1.94
N ASP A 201 -2.02 -22.04 1.88
CA ASP A 201 -2.70 -23.33 1.93
C ASP A 201 -2.89 -23.96 0.53
N ASP A 202 -2.66 -23.21 -0.56
CA ASP A 202 -2.74 -23.70 -1.94
C ASP A 202 -1.34 -24.12 -2.42
N VAL A 203 -1.03 -25.38 -2.23
CA VAL A 203 0.31 -25.98 -2.47
C VAL A 203 0.58 -26.32 -3.94
N ASP A 204 -0.32 -26.04 -4.88
CA ASP A 204 -0.13 -26.33 -6.31
C ASP A 204 -0.17 -25.05 -7.17
N PRO A 205 0.94 -24.30 -7.28
CA PRO A 205 1.00 -23.13 -8.12
C PRO A 205 0.82 -23.53 -9.60
N ILE A 206 -0.16 -22.93 -10.27
CA ILE A 206 -0.48 -23.20 -11.67
C ILE A 206 0.31 -22.35 -12.65
N GLY A 207 0.95 -21.27 -12.16
CA GLY A 207 1.66 -20.35 -13.02
C GLY A 207 2.16 -19.09 -12.29
N PHE A 208 2.02 -17.94 -12.95
CA PHE A 208 2.44 -16.65 -12.43
C PHE A 208 1.41 -15.55 -12.76
N PHE A 209 1.55 -14.40 -12.12
CA PHE A 209 0.82 -13.19 -12.50
C PHE A 209 1.69 -12.29 -13.35
N LEU A 210 1.08 -11.62 -14.34
CA LEU A 210 1.59 -10.41 -14.94
C LEU A 210 0.75 -9.24 -14.43
N VAL A 211 1.37 -8.32 -13.73
CA VAL A 211 0.70 -7.24 -13.02
C VAL A 211 0.98 -5.90 -13.68
N SER A 212 -0.08 -5.14 -13.95
CA SER A 212 -0.01 -3.71 -14.31
C SER A 212 -0.53 -2.91 -13.12
N ALA A 213 0.26 -1.94 -12.66
CA ALA A 213 -0.10 -1.08 -11.54
C ALA A 213 0.09 0.41 -11.88
N ILE A 214 -0.85 1.25 -11.42
CA ILE A 214 -0.74 2.71 -11.48
C ILE A 214 -0.06 3.16 -10.18
N TYR A 215 1.13 3.75 -10.29
CA TYR A 215 1.89 4.23 -9.14
C TYR A 215 1.58 5.69 -8.78
N LEU A 216 1.12 6.48 -9.74
CA LEU A 216 0.66 7.85 -9.50
C LEU A 216 -0.79 7.97 -9.99
N ALA A 217 -1.73 7.46 -9.20
CA ALA A 217 -3.15 7.54 -9.50
C ALA A 217 -3.63 9.00 -9.41
N ALA A 218 -4.52 9.41 -10.31
CA ALA A 218 -5.24 10.67 -10.23
C ALA A 218 -6.38 10.59 -9.20
N GLY A 219 -7.07 9.44 -9.17
CA GLY A 219 -8.16 9.17 -8.24
C GLY A 219 -7.70 8.98 -6.80
N SER A 220 -8.60 9.29 -5.88
CA SER A 220 -8.44 9.02 -4.46
C SER A 220 -9.75 8.52 -3.87
N GLY A 221 -9.64 7.75 -2.80
CA GLY A 221 -10.76 7.19 -2.07
C GLY A 221 -10.90 7.76 -0.66
N GLN A 222 -11.55 6.99 0.21
CA GLN A 222 -11.79 7.39 1.59
C GLN A 222 -11.91 6.19 2.53
N VAL A 223 -11.62 6.43 3.81
CA VAL A 223 -11.90 5.57 4.95
C VAL A 223 -13.01 6.21 5.76
N ARG A 224 -14.10 5.50 6.05
CA ARG A 224 -15.21 6.02 6.86
C ARG A 224 -15.58 5.08 7.99
N LEU A 225 -16.01 5.63 9.11
CA LEU A 225 -16.63 4.84 10.17
C LEU A 225 -17.98 4.30 9.70
N ARG A 226 -18.32 3.09 10.14
CA ARG A 226 -19.69 2.55 10.09
C ARG A 226 -20.44 2.85 11.39
N SER A 227 -19.72 2.81 12.50
CA SER A 227 -20.24 3.10 13.85
C SER A 227 -19.11 3.51 14.78
N GLY A 228 -19.44 3.77 16.05
CA GLY A 228 -18.48 3.97 17.13
C GLY A 228 -17.93 2.67 17.74
N ASP A 229 -18.41 1.50 17.32
CA ASP A 229 -17.97 0.21 17.86
C ASP A 229 -16.52 -0.08 17.40
N PRO A 230 -15.57 -0.27 18.34
CA PRO A 230 -14.19 -0.61 18.01
C PRO A 230 -14.01 -1.95 17.27
N GLY A 231 -14.95 -2.88 17.41
CA GLY A 231 -14.95 -4.18 16.73
C GLY A 231 -15.41 -4.11 15.28
N GLU A 232 -16.05 -3.03 14.87
CA GLU A 232 -16.54 -2.86 13.52
C GLU A 232 -15.46 -2.31 12.59
N ARG A 233 -15.28 -2.96 11.43
CA ARG A 233 -14.33 -2.51 10.42
C ARG A 233 -14.83 -1.25 9.69
N PRO A 234 -13.95 -0.32 9.31
CA PRO A 234 -14.35 0.85 8.53
C PRO A 234 -14.79 0.46 7.12
N ASP A 235 -15.56 1.34 6.49
CA ASP A 235 -15.77 1.31 5.04
C ASP A 235 -14.52 1.80 4.33
N LEU A 236 -14.07 1.04 3.32
CA LEU A 236 -12.94 1.37 2.46
C LEU A 236 -13.45 1.55 1.04
N ASP A 237 -13.54 2.79 0.61
CA ASP A 237 -13.78 3.13 -0.78
C ASP A 237 -12.44 3.51 -1.42
N TYR A 238 -11.90 2.63 -2.24
CA TYR A 238 -10.65 2.89 -2.96
C TYR A 238 -10.83 3.77 -4.20
N ASN A 239 -12.06 3.83 -4.72
CA ASN A 239 -12.39 4.60 -5.92
C ASN A 239 -11.49 4.30 -7.15
N PHE A 240 -11.01 3.05 -7.27
CA PHE A 240 -10.11 2.64 -8.34
C PHE A 240 -10.74 2.80 -9.73
N LEU A 241 -9.94 3.33 -10.67
CA LEU A 241 -10.31 3.51 -12.08
C LEU A 241 -11.58 4.36 -12.27
N ALA A 242 -11.92 5.23 -11.33
CA ALA A 242 -13.00 6.20 -11.49
C ALA A 242 -12.58 7.35 -12.42
N GLU A 243 -11.31 7.75 -12.33
CA GLU A 243 -10.75 8.79 -13.19
C GLU A 243 -10.40 8.24 -14.58
N SER A 244 -10.82 8.94 -15.62
CA SER A 244 -10.60 8.53 -17.01
C SER A 244 -9.11 8.37 -17.35
N SER A 245 -8.25 9.23 -16.79
CA SER A 245 -6.81 9.14 -17.01
C SER A 245 -6.21 7.87 -16.40
N ASP A 246 -6.69 7.43 -15.24
CA ASP A 246 -6.27 6.18 -14.60
C ASP A 246 -6.71 4.97 -15.43
N LEU A 247 -7.95 5.01 -15.93
CA LEU A 247 -8.51 3.94 -16.75
C LEU A 247 -7.72 3.77 -18.05
N ILE A 248 -7.40 4.87 -18.75
CA ILE A 248 -6.61 4.85 -19.99
C ILE A 248 -5.22 4.28 -19.76
N ARG A 249 -4.52 4.73 -18.71
CA ARG A 249 -3.17 4.25 -18.36
C ARG A 249 -3.17 2.77 -17.98
N MET A 250 -4.15 2.32 -17.19
CA MET A 250 -4.28 0.91 -16.85
C MET A 250 -4.53 0.06 -18.09
N ARG A 251 -5.38 0.51 -19.01
CA ARG A 251 -5.66 -0.18 -20.29
C ARG A 251 -4.37 -0.34 -21.11
N GLU A 252 -3.55 0.71 -21.21
CA GLU A 252 -2.25 0.64 -21.87
C GLU A 252 -1.36 -0.43 -21.22
N GLY A 253 -1.26 -0.41 -19.87
CA GLY A 253 -0.44 -1.37 -19.13
C GLY A 253 -0.88 -2.81 -19.34
N VAL A 254 -2.20 -3.09 -19.27
CA VAL A 254 -2.74 -4.43 -19.52
C VAL A 254 -2.48 -4.89 -20.97
N ARG A 255 -2.62 -4.00 -21.95
CA ARG A 255 -2.29 -4.33 -23.34
C ARG A 255 -0.82 -4.65 -23.55
N LYS A 256 0.08 -3.93 -22.88
CA LYS A 256 1.52 -4.26 -22.89
C LYS A 256 1.76 -5.67 -22.34
N LEU A 257 1.12 -6.03 -21.24
CA LEU A 257 1.25 -7.37 -20.64
C LEU A 257 0.70 -8.48 -21.56
N LEU A 258 -0.46 -8.25 -22.21
CA LEU A 258 -1.01 -9.18 -23.20
C LEU A 258 -0.06 -9.36 -24.38
N GLY A 259 0.57 -8.29 -24.84
CA GLY A 259 1.57 -8.34 -25.91
C GLY A 259 2.80 -9.18 -25.54
N LEU A 260 3.19 -9.19 -24.27
CA LEU A 260 4.31 -10.02 -23.80
C LEU A 260 4.06 -11.52 -23.95
N LEU A 261 2.81 -11.98 -23.78
CA LEU A 261 2.46 -13.40 -23.92
C LEU A 261 2.71 -13.94 -25.34
N GLY A 262 2.72 -13.06 -26.34
CA GLY A 262 3.09 -13.39 -27.72
C GLY A 262 4.60 -13.46 -27.99
N HIS A 263 5.45 -13.02 -27.04
CA HIS A 263 6.90 -13.03 -27.18
C HIS A 263 7.47 -14.45 -27.13
N GLU A 264 8.55 -14.72 -27.89
CA GLU A 264 9.15 -16.06 -27.98
C GLU A 264 9.49 -16.67 -26.62
N GLN A 265 10.05 -15.88 -25.72
CA GLN A 265 10.42 -16.29 -24.36
C GLN A 265 9.23 -16.81 -23.56
N TYR A 266 8.06 -16.17 -23.70
CA TYR A 266 6.84 -16.61 -23.01
C TYR A 266 6.16 -17.77 -23.73
N ARG A 267 6.14 -17.80 -25.07
CA ARG A 267 5.54 -18.91 -25.85
C ARG A 267 6.13 -20.28 -25.51
N GLU A 268 7.40 -20.33 -25.12
CA GLU A 268 8.02 -21.57 -24.70
C GLU A 268 7.41 -22.12 -23.40
N ILE A 269 7.13 -21.24 -22.42
CA ILE A 269 6.81 -21.63 -21.04
C ILE A 269 5.32 -21.56 -20.70
N VAL A 270 4.51 -20.74 -21.38
CA VAL A 270 3.11 -20.51 -21.01
C VAL A 270 2.13 -21.40 -21.78
N GLU A 271 1.02 -21.75 -21.12
CA GLU A 271 -0.17 -22.32 -21.74
C GLU A 271 -1.12 -21.22 -22.23
N GLY A 272 -1.23 -20.12 -21.46
CA GLY A 272 -2.05 -18.96 -21.78
C GLY A 272 -2.66 -18.29 -20.53
N PRO A 273 -3.36 -17.16 -20.72
CA PRO A 273 -4.05 -16.47 -19.64
C PRO A 273 -5.31 -17.23 -19.22
N LEU A 274 -5.62 -17.21 -17.91
CA LEU A 274 -6.75 -17.92 -17.31
C LEU A 274 -7.94 -17.02 -16.95
N ASN A 275 -7.70 -15.74 -16.69
CA ASN A 275 -8.72 -14.83 -16.14
C ASN A 275 -9.17 -13.73 -17.11
N ILE A 276 -8.74 -13.79 -18.37
CA ILE A 276 -9.17 -12.88 -19.43
C ILE A 276 -9.48 -13.69 -20.70
N ALA A 277 -10.60 -13.39 -21.34
CA ALA A 277 -11.02 -14.02 -22.58
C ALA A 277 -10.79 -13.08 -23.79
N GLU A 278 -10.81 -13.63 -25.01
CA GLU A 278 -10.71 -12.83 -26.24
C GLU A 278 -11.82 -11.75 -26.31
N ALA A 279 -13.01 -12.07 -25.86
CA ALA A 279 -14.13 -11.12 -25.81
C ALA A 279 -13.85 -9.92 -24.86
N ASP A 280 -13.05 -10.09 -23.80
CA ASP A 280 -12.68 -9.01 -22.89
C ASP A 280 -11.67 -8.03 -23.55
N THR A 281 -10.99 -8.44 -24.60
CA THR A 281 -9.98 -7.63 -25.32
C THR A 281 -10.47 -7.06 -26.65
N ALA A 282 -11.71 -7.36 -27.04
CA ALA A 282 -12.27 -7.03 -28.35
C ALA A 282 -12.47 -5.51 -28.56
N SER A 283 -12.64 -4.74 -27.50
CA SER A 283 -12.75 -3.27 -27.55
C SER A 283 -12.23 -2.65 -26.25
N ASP A 284 -12.07 -1.31 -26.24
CA ASP A 284 -11.71 -0.55 -25.05
C ASP A 284 -12.74 -0.75 -23.94
N GLU A 285 -14.02 -0.68 -24.26
CA GLU A 285 -15.11 -0.83 -23.29
C GLU A 285 -15.17 -2.26 -22.71
N ALA A 286 -14.83 -3.27 -23.51
CA ALA A 286 -14.76 -4.65 -23.03
C ALA A 286 -13.60 -4.81 -22.04
N LEU A 287 -12.44 -4.26 -22.37
CA LEU A 287 -11.27 -4.29 -21.49
C LEU A 287 -11.50 -3.47 -20.21
N ASP A 288 -12.16 -2.32 -20.30
CA ASP A 288 -12.54 -1.50 -19.15
C ASP A 288 -13.45 -2.27 -18.19
N ARG A 289 -14.45 -3.00 -18.70
CA ARG A 289 -15.31 -3.86 -17.86
C ARG A 289 -14.51 -4.96 -17.17
N TRP A 290 -13.57 -5.59 -17.89
CA TRP A 290 -12.68 -6.59 -17.30
C TRP A 290 -11.81 -5.97 -16.20
N MET A 291 -11.13 -4.85 -16.47
CA MET A 291 -10.29 -4.15 -15.48
C MET A 291 -11.06 -3.79 -14.22
N ARG A 292 -12.26 -3.21 -14.35
CA ARG A 292 -13.11 -2.86 -13.18
C ARG A 292 -13.55 -4.09 -12.37
N ARG A 293 -13.59 -5.27 -12.98
CA ARG A 293 -13.92 -6.55 -12.32
C ARG A 293 -12.75 -7.14 -11.54
N VAL A 294 -11.51 -6.89 -11.98
CA VAL A 294 -10.30 -7.51 -11.43
C VAL A 294 -9.38 -6.54 -10.71
N VAL A 295 -9.63 -5.24 -10.78
CA VAL A 295 -8.78 -4.25 -10.11
C VAL A 295 -8.73 -4.50 -8.61
N ALA A 296 -7.52 -4.47 -8.07
CA ALA A 296 -7.26 -4.72 -6.65
C ALA A 296 -6.22 -3.74 -6.08
N THR A 297 -6.09 -3.74 -4.78
CA THR A 297 -5.06 -3.00 -4.06
C THR A 297 -3.70 -3.68 -4.19
N SER A 298 -2.63 -2.91 -4.34
CA SER A 298 -1.24 -3.38 -4.17
C SER A 298 -0.78 -3.38 -2.71
N HIS A 299 -1.69 -3.20 -1.75
CA HIS A 299 -1.41 -3.08 -0.30
C HIS A 299 -0.56 -1.84 0.07
N HIS A 300 -0.60 -0.80 -0.75
CA HIS A 300 0.16 0.44 -0.57
C HIS A 300 -0.71 1.60 -0.09
N VAL A 301 -1.64 1.32 0.82
CA VAL A 301 -2.58 2.31 1.37
C VAL A 301 -1.84 3.42 2.09
N SER A 302 -2.19 4.69 1.79
CA SER A 302 -1.55 5.88 2.34
C SER A 302 -2.47 7.10 2.29
N GLY A 303 -2.06 8.22 2.89
CA GLY A 303 -2.64 9.54 2.67
C GLY A 303 -3.89 9.89 3.48
N THR A 304 -4.41 9.03 4.32
CA THR A 304 -5.71 9.16 5.01
C THR A 304 -5.73 10.05 6.26
N CYS A 305 -4.55 10.46 6.75
CA CYS A 305 -4.33 11.52 7.72
C CYS A 305 -3.38 12.56 7.12
N LYS A 306 -3.69 13.01 5.90
CA LYS A 306 -2.83 13.79 5.03
C LYS A 306 -2.09 14.90 5.75
N MET A 307 -0.76 14.97 5.56
CA MET A 307 0.08 16.08 6.00
C MET A 307 -0.09 17.28 5.07
N GLY A 308 -0.13 18.47 5.64
CA GLY A 308 -0.18 19.70 4.84
C GLY A 308 -0.21 20.98 5.67
N PRO A 309 -0.06 22.14 5.02
CA PRO A 309 -0.13 23.44 5.67
C PRO A 309 -1.55 23.74 6.20
N ASP A 310 -1.68 24.78 7.02
CA ASP A 310 -2.99 25.20 7.55
C ASP A 310 -3.95 25.70 6.47
N SER A 311 -3.44 26.13 5.33
CA SER A 311 -4.23 26.53 4.17
C SER A 311 -4.86 25.35 3.41
N ASP A 312 -4.43 24.10 3.68
CA ASP A 312 -5.03 22.91 3.10
C ASP A 312 -6.14 22.38 4.03
N PRO A 313 -7.42 22.50 3.65
CA PRO A 313 -8.55 22.07 4.48
C PRO A 313 -8.61 20.54 4.67
N LEU A 314 -7.93 19.77 3.82
CA LEU A 314 -7.86 18.32 3.93
C LEU A 314 -6.64 17.84 4.72
N ALA A 315 -5.76 18.74 5.18
CA ALA A 315 -4.63 18.35 5.99
C ALA A 315 -5.06 18.07 7.44
N ALA A 316 -4.88 16.82 7.87
CA ALA A 316 -5.18 16.39 9.24
C ALA A 316 -4.00 16.61 10.20
N VAL A 317 -2.77 16.58 9.67
CA VAL A 317 -1.54 16.79 10.46
C VAL A 317 -0.64 17.85 9.82
N ASP A 318 0.24 18.45 10.63
CA ASP A 318 1.29 19.36 10.17
C ASP A 318 2.54 18.58 9.69
N GLN A 319 3.58 19.31 9.25
CA GLN A 319 4.84 18.72 8.76
C GLN A 319 5.64 17.95 9.84
N TYR A 320 5.28 18.08 11.11
CA TYR A 320 5.88 17.37 12.23
C TYR A 320 5.02 16.18 12.68
N GLY A 321 3.99 15.83 11.92
CA GLY A 321 3.02 14.79 12.24
C GLY A 321 2.05 15.15 13.37
N ARG A 322 2.04 16.40 13.86
CA ARG A 322 1.16 16.85 14.93
C ARG A 322 -0.27 16.97 14.41
N LEU A 323 -1.21 16.37 15.12
CA LEU A 323 -2.62 16.44 14.77
C LEU A 323 -3.15 17.87 14.95
N LYS A 324 -3.88 18.36 13.96
CA LYS A 324 -4.53 19.67 14.05
C LYS A 324 -5.71 19.60 15.02
N GLY A 325 -5.95 20.67 15.74
CA GLY A 325 -7.09 20.81 16.67
C GLY A 325 -6.96 20.09 18.02
N VAL A 326 -6.05 19.12 18.18
CA VAL A 326 -5.81 18.43 19.47
C VAL A 326 -4.31 18.38 19.77
N ARG A 327 -3.94 18.84 20.95
CA ARG A 327 -2.53 18.83 21.41
C ARG A 327 -2.13 17.44 21.85
N ASN A 328 -0.82 17.16 21.78
CA ASN A 328 -0.18 15.93 22.27
C ASN A 328 -0.63 14.65 21.55
N VAL A 329 -0.99 14.78 20.27
CA VAL A 329 -1.18 13.66 19.35
C VAL A 329 -0.30 13.87 18.13
N ARG A 330 0.40 12.84 17.72
CA ARG A 330 1.06 12.76 16.42
C ARG A 330 0.64 11.52 15.68
N VAL A 331 0.76 11.56 14.36
CA VAL A 331 0.63 10.40 13.48
C VAL A 331 1.98 10.14 12.82
N ALA A 332 2.45 8.89 12.86
CA ALA A 332 3.77 8.51 12.37
C ALA A 332 3.70 7.20 11.56
N ASP A 333 2.98 7.23 10.45
CA ASP A 333 2.85 6.11 9.51
C ASP A 333 2.50 6.59 8.09
N ALA A 334 2.16 5.66 7.19
CA ALA A 334 1.83 5.97 5.81
C ALA A 334 0.60 6.87 5.63
N SER A 335 -0.26 7.00 6.65
CA SER A 335 -1.45 7.85 6.56
C SER A 335 -1.13 9.33 6.36
N ILE A 336 0.04 9.80 6.82
CA ILE A 336 0.43 11.20 6.67
C ILE A 336 0.96 11.57 5.28
N MET A 337 1.23 10.59 4.41
CA MET A 337 1.71 10.90 3.06
C MET A 337 0.77 11.87 2.36
N HIS A 338 1.37 12.88 1.71
CA HIS A 338 0.59 13.90 1.00
C HIS A 338 -0.13 13.34 -0.22
N ASP A 339 0.54 12.44 -0.94
CA ASP A 339 0.07 11.81 -2.17
C ASP A 339 0.66 10.40 -2.32
N CYS A 340 0.22 9.69 -3.36
CA CYS A 340 0.80 8.43 -3.77
C CYS A 340 2.28 8.61 -4.14
N ILE A 341 3.12 7.69 -3.72
CA ILE A 341 4.55 7.69 -4.08
C ILE A 341 4.83 6.70 -5.22
N ARG A 342 5.91 6.92 -5.98
CA ARG A 342 6.31 6.05 -7.10
C ARG A 342 7.11 4.83 -6.66
N ALA A 343 6.84 4.30 -5.47
CA ALA A 343 7.53 3.15 -4.91
C ALA A 343 6.61 2.41 -3.93
N ASN A 344 6.99 1.20 -3.57
CA ASN A 344 6.38 0.51 -2.45
C ASN A 344 6.52 1.35 -1.18
N THR A 345 5.48 1.40 -0.36
CA THR A 345 5.36 2.36 0.74
C THR A 345 6.25 2.05 1.95
N ASN A 346 6.81 0.85 2.06
CA ASN A 346 7.51 0.37 3.26
C ASN A 346 8.69 1.26 3.68
N LEU A 347 9.65 1.53 2.78
CA LEU A 347 10.82 2.36 3.10
C LEU A 347 10.45 3.79 3.48
N THR A 348 9.53 4.39 2.73
CA THR A 348 9.04 5.75 3.03
C THR A 348 8.34 5.80 4.38
N THR A 349 7.58 4.75 4.73
CA THR A 349 6.92 4.67 6.05
C THR A 349 7.92 4.57 7.19
N MET A 350 8.99 3.79 7.03
CA MET A 350 10.08 3.74 8.01
C MET A 350 10.77 5.09 8.15
N MET A 351 11.08 5.75 7.03
CA MET A 351 11.66 7.10 7.03
C MET A 351 10.76 8.12 7.75
N ILE A 352 9.43 8.04 7.55
CA ILE A 352 8.48 8.87 8.29
C ILE A 352 8.60 8.62 9.79
N GLY A 353 8.65 7.36 10.23
CA GLY A 353 8.83 7.00 11.63
C GLY A 353 10.09 7.60 12.25
N GLU A 354 11.24 7.47 11.55
CA GLU A 354 12.51 8.05 11.99
C GLU A 354 12.46 9.58 12.06
N ARG A 355 11.91 10.25 11.02
CA ARG A 355 11.80 11.72 11.02
C ARG A 355 10.89 12.25 12.13
N ILE A 356 9.77 11.60 12.39
CA ILE A 356 8.88 11.99 13.48
C ILE A 356 9.59 11.77 14.84
N ALA A 357 10.35 10.69 15.01
CA ALA A 357 11.14 10.45 16.21
C ALA A 357 12.20 11.54 16.45
N GLU A 358 12.89 12.00 15.40
CA GLU A 358 13.84 13.13 15.49
C GLU A 358 13.14 14.42 15.94
N PHE A 359 11.96 14.72 15.39
CA PHE A 359 11.17 15.90 15.79
C PHE A 359 10.74 15.81 17.27
N ILE A 360 10.29 14.64 17.74
CA ILE A 360 9.93 14.43 19.15
C ILE A 360 11.15 14.64 20.05
N ALA A 361 12.32 14.17 19.64
CA ALA A 361 13.56 14.36 20.41
C ALA A 361 13.99 15.84 20.44
N GLY A 362 13.78 16.59 19.37
CA GLY A 362 14.08 18.03 19.30
C GLY A 362 13.10 18.93 20.04
N ASP A 363 11.90 18.47 20.33
CA ASP A 363 10.87 19.20 21.10
C ASP A 363 11.06 19.08 22.62
N ARG A 364 12.02 18.26 23.09
CA ARG A 364 12.39 18.07 24.50
C ARG A 364 13.61 18.90 24.84
#